data_36deb5685259b3feeae05e3e2084f957
#
_entry.id   36deb5685259b3feeae05e3e2084f957
#
_cell.length_a   1.000
_cell.length_b   1.000
_cell.length_c   1.000
_cell.angle_alpha   90.00
_cell.angle_beta   90.00
_cell.angle_gamma   90.00
#
_symmetry.space_group_name_H-M   'P 1'
#
loop_
_entity.id
_entity.type
_entity.pdbx_description
1 polymer ?
#
loop_
_entity_poly.entity_id
_entity_poly.type
_entity_poly.pdbx_seq_one_letter_code
_entity_poly.pdbx_strand_id
1 'polypeptide(L)'
;GTPFGVKMFSEGALIVGFSDIDSPGGSTVNPAKAAGLRLGDRVIRIGQIRTENNDAVKEALEAARGSAAEVIYVRSGEQRSTTLTPVWDAAAAQWRAGMWVRDSSAGVGTLTFVDPEKGVFAGLGHPISDGDTGESIALRSGEIVPCEITGCSMGTVGSPGELKGKFLSAHAIGSIRINGENGVYGTTRTGFSGQTMPVAFAQEVETGNAQILATVAGETPRTYHVRIEKISDADPRRNMVVRVVDKALLTRTGGIVQGMSGSPILQNGRLVGAVTHVLV
;
A
#
# COMPACT_ATOMS: atom_id res chain seq x y z
N GLY A 1 11.87 -13.15 2.04
CA GLY A 1 10.59 -13.49 1.53
C GLY A 1 9.53 -13.80 2.57
N THR A 2 9.70 -13.36 3.83
CA THR A 2 8.69 -13.55 4.89
C THR A 2 7.48 -12.65 4.64
N PRO A 3 6.24 -13.15 4.73
CA PRO A 3 5.06 -12.32 4.59
C PRO A 3 4.91 -11.43 5.81
N PHE A 4 4.40 -10.23 5.59
CA PHE A 4 4.02 -9.33 6.67
C PHE A 4 2.73 -8.60 6.33
N GLY A 5 1.95 -8.32 7.36
CA GLY A 5 0.81 -7.42 7.26
C GLY A 5 1.28 -5.98 7.38
N VAL A 6 0.73 -5.13 6.55
CA VAL A 6 0.96 -3.68 6.57
C VAL A 6 -0.28 -2.99 7.09
N LYS A 7 -0.09 -2.06 8.02
CA LYS A 7 -1.11 -1.09 8.42
C LYS A 7 -0.53 0.31 8.21
N MET A 8 -1.14 1.09 7.34
CA MET A 8 -0.71 2.46 7.08
C MET A 8 -1.82 3.44 7.40
N PHE A 9 -1.44 4.55 7.99
CA PHE A 9 -2.32 5.68 8.28
C PHE A 9 -1.82 6.88 7.47
N SER A 10 -2.72 7.47 6.68
CA SER A 10 -2.39 8.60 5.81
C SER A 10 -2.35 9.91 6.57
N GLU A 11 -1.60 10.88 6.04
CA GLU A 11 -1.78 12.28 6.41
C GLU A 11 -3.08 12.80 5.81
N GLY A 12 -4.08 13.06 6.66
CA GLY A 12 -5.39 13.52 6.23
C GLY A 12 -6.29 12.40 5.69
N ALA A 13 -7.54 12.74 5.42
CA ALA A 13 -8.57 11.83 4.94
C ALA A 13 -8.62 11.84 3.40
N LEU A 14 -8.32 10.70 2.76
CA LEU A 14 -8.33 10.54 1.32
C LEU A 14 -9.76 10.37 0.80
N ILE A 15 -10.19 11.17 -0.17
CA ILE A 15 -11.49 11.01 -0.82
C ILE A 15 -11.43 9.83 -1.81
N VAL A 16 -12.17 8.78 -1.51
CA VAL A 16 -12.24 7.54 -2.30
C VAL A 16 -13.57 7.37 -3.03
N GLY A 17 -14.55 8.24 -2.78
CA GLY A 17 -15.85 8.15 -3.42
C GLY A 17 -16.75 9.34 -3.07
N PHE A 18 -17.88 9.41 -3.78
CA PHE A 18 -18.93 10.38 -3.51
C PHE A 18 -20.28 9.69 -3.46
N SER A 19 -21.18 10.19 -2.58
CA SER A 19 -22.59 9.84 -2.58
C SER A 19 -23.41 11.11 -2.42
N ASP A 20 -24.45 11.23 -3.20
CA ASP A 20 -25.33 12.37 -3.11
C ASP A 20 -26.23 12.23 -1.85
N ILE A 21 -26.70 13.35 -1.32
CA ILE A 21 -27.44 13.45 -0.07
C ILE A 21 -28.82 14.03 -0.40
N ASP A 22 -29.89 13.41 0.09
CA ASP A 22 -31.24 13.95 0.00
C ASP A 22 -31.40 15.08 1.00
N SER A 23 -31.55 16.30 0.49
CA SER A 23 -31.72 17.47 1.36
C SER A 23 -33.16 17.56 1.85
N PRO A 24 -33.40 18.23 2.99
CA PRO A 24 -34.77 18.42 3.53
C PRO A 24 -35.75 19.12 2.54
N GLY A 25 -35.24 19.79 1.51
CA GLY A 25 -35.99 20.43 0.45
C GLY A 25 -36.38 19.50 -0.72
N GLY A 26 -36.06 18.19 -0.64
CA GLY A 26 -36.37 17.19 -1.67
C GLY A 26 -35.43 17.22 -2.89
N SER A 27 -34.36 17.99 -2.86
CA SER A 27 -33.31 17.99 -3.88
C SER A 27 -32.14 17.14 -3.44
N THR A 28 -31.51 16.44 -4.40
CA THR A 28 -30.28 15.67 -4.19
C THR A 28 -29.07 16.59 -4.40
N VAL A 29 -28.18 16.66 -3.42
CA VAL A 29 -27.02 17.56 -3.44
C VAL A 29 -25.74 16.83 -3.04
N ASN A 30 -24.62 17.35 -3.49
CA ASN A 30 -23.29 16.89 -3.06
C ASN A 30 -22.38 18.08 -2.74
N PRO A 31 -22.28 18.47 -1.47
CA PRO A 31 -21.47 19.61 -1.05
C PRO A 31 -20.00 19.51 -1.42
N ALA A 32 -19.40 18.31 -1.32
CA ALA A 32 -17.99 18.12 -1.65
C ALA A 32 -17.73 18.31 -3.15
N LYS A 33 -18.58 17.77 -4.04
CA LYS A 33 -18.48 18.01 -5.49
C LYS A 33 -18.70 19.49 -5.81
N ALA A 34 -19.71 20.13 -5.18
CA ALA A 34 -20.00 21.54 -5.37
C ALA A 34 -18.82 22.43 -4.93
N ALA A 35 -18.08 22.04 -3.90
CA ALA A 35 -16.85 22.70 -3.47
C ALA A 35 -15.64 22.41 -4.39
N GLY A 36 -15.78 21.61 -5.46
CA GLY A 36 -14.73 21.28 -6.40
C GLY A 36 -13.74 20.22 -5.90
N LEU A 37 -14.08 19.49 -4.83
CA LEU A 37 -13.30 18.33 -4.37
C LEU A 37 -13.42 17.15 -5.34
N ARG A 38 -12.38 16.32 -5.44
CA ARG A 38 -12.26 15.21 -6.40
C ARG A 38 -11.77 13.94 -5.71
N LEU A 39 -11.95 12.82 -6.38
CA LEU A 39 -11.29 11.56 -5.98
C LEU A 39 -9.78 11.77 -5.95
N GLY A 40 -9.12 11.20 -4.94
CA GLY A 40 -7.69 11.35 -4.72
C GLY A 40 -7.30 12.61 -3.93
N ASP A 41 -8.20 13.57 -3.68
CA ASP A 41 -7.91 14.69 -2.79
C ASP A 41 -7.74 14.20 -1.35
N ARG A 42 -6.68 14.64 -0.68
CA ARG A 42 -6.47 14.42 0.75
C ARG A 42 -6.92 15.64 1.55
N VAL A 43 -8.00 15.49 2.28
CA VAL A 43 -8.51 16.55 3.16
C VAL A 43 -7.66 16.60 4.43
N ILE A 44 -7.02 17.74 4.68
CA ILE A 44 -6.09 17.95 5.80
C ILE A 44 -6.78 18.66 6.97
N ARG A 45 -7.71 19.57 6.66
CA ARG A 45 -8.43 20.36 7.66
C ARG A 45 -9.79 20.80 7.12
N ILE A 46 -10.78 20.82 8.00
CA ILE A 46 -12.09 21.43 7.75
C ILE A 46 -12.36 22.41 8.91
N GLY A 47 -12.55 23.68 8.61
CA GLY A 47 -12.64 24.74 9.61
C GLY A 47 -11.38 24.79 10.48
N GLN A 48 -11.52 24.58 11.78
CA GLN A 48 -10.41 24.56 12.73
C GLN A 48 -9.91 23.15 13.05
N ILE A 49 -10.58 22.08 12.55
CA ILE A 49 -10.30 20.69 12.92
C ILE A 49 -9.43 20.03 11.86
N ARG A 50 -8.27 19.47 12.26
CA ARG A 50 -7.44 18.63 11.43
C ARG A 50 -8.12 17.28 11.19
N THR A 51 -8.19 16.85 9.92
CA THR A 51 -8.89 15.64 9.50
C THR A 51 -7.94 14.45 9.42
N GLU A 52 -7.34 14.07 10.56
CA GLU A 52 -6.35 12.98 10.64
C GLU A 52 -6.97 11.59 10.51
N ASN A 53 -8.27 11.48 10.68
CA ASN A 53 -9.04 10.25 10.56
C ASN A 53 -10.50 10.53 10.21
N ASN A 54 -11.26 9.47 9.93
CA ASN A 54 -12.66 9.56 9.54
C ASN A 54 -13.55 10.21 10.61
N ASP A 55 -13.24 9.99 11.89
CA ASP A 55 -14.02 10.58 12.98
C ASP A 55 -13.78 12.08 13.09
N ALA A 56 -12.54 12.55 12.89
CA ALA A 56 -12.23 13.98 12.83
C ALA A 56 -12.93 14.68 11.65
N VAL A 57 -13.13 14.00 10.52
CA VAL A 57 -13.94 14.55 9.41
C VAL A 57 -15.38 14.73 9.84
N LYS A 58 -15.98 13.73 10.50
CA LYS A 58 -17.36 13.83 11.02
C LYS A 58 -17.48 14.96 12.04
N GLU A 59 -16.56 15.04 13.00
CA GLU A 59 -16.51 16.10 14.00
C GLU A 59 -16.44 17.49 13.36
N ALA A 60 -15.63 17.66 12.33
CA ALA A 60 -15.50 18.93 11.62
C ALA A 60 -16.78 19.34 10.89
N LEU A 61 -17.47 18.38 10.26
CA LEU A 61 -18.75 18.64 9.60
C LEU A 61 -19.86 18.95 10.61
N GLU A 62 -19.88 18.25 11.75
CA GLU A 62 -20.80 18.55 12.86
C GLU A 62 -20.52 19.93 13.48
N ALA A 63 -19.26 20.33 13.62
CA ALA A 63 -18.90 21.64 14.14
C ALA A 63 -19.35 22.78 13.19
N ALA A 64 -19.32 22.55 11.89
CA ALA A 64 -19.75 23.52 10.88
C ALA A 64 -21.28 23.73 10.86
N ARG A 65 -22.08 22.71 11.17
CA ARG A 65 -23.56 22.77 11.32
C ARG A 65 -24.27 23.52 10.19
N GLY A 66 -23.92 23.22 8.94
CA GLY A 66 -24.50 23.90 7.78
C GLY A 66 -23.91 25.27 7.47
N SER A 67 -22.94 25.75 8.24
CA SER A 67 -22.18 26.94 7.92
C SER A 67 -21.06 26.62 6.94
N ALA A 68 -20.66 27.63 6.15
CA ALA A 68 -19.51 27.54 5.25
C ALA A 68 -18.22 27.36 6.06
N ALA A 69 -17.46 26.32 5.77
CA ALA A 69 -16.19 25.99 6.39
C ALA A 69 -15.07 25.96 5.34
N GLU A 70 -13.90 26.51 5.65
CA GLU A 70 -12.74 26.37 4.81
C GLU A 70 -12.25 24.92 4.85
N VAL A 71 -11.95 24.36 3.69
CA VAL A 71 -11.34 23.03 3.55
C VAL A 71 -9.95 23.20 2.96
N ILE A 72 -8.93 22.73 3.70
CA ILE A 72 -7.56 22.61 3.19
C ILE A 72 -7.37 21.16 2.75
N TYR A 73 -6.92 20.96 1.52
CA TYR A 73 -6.68 19.65 0.93
C TYR A 73 -5.42 19.66 0.07
N VAL A 74 -4.88 18.46 -0.19
CA VAL A 74 -3.74 18.26 -1.09
C VAL A 74 -4.24 17.51 -2.32
N ARG A 75 -3.89 18.03 -3.51
CA ARG A 75 -4.14 17.42 -4.83
C ARG A 75 -2.84 17.41 -5.62
N SER A 76 -2.42 16.21 -6.07
CA SER A 76 -1.17 16.04 -6.84
C SER A 76 0.06 16.67 -6.15
N GLY A 77 0.15 16.53 -4.82
CA GLY A 77 1.24 17.09 -4.02
C GLY A 77 1.13 18.57 -3.66
N GLU A 78 0.17 19.32 -4.23
CA GLU A 78 -0.03 20.74 -3.96
C GLU A 78 -1.15 20.97 -2.93
N GLN A 79 -0.88 21.79 -1.93
CA GLN A 79 -1.90 22.23 -0.97
C GLN A 79 -2.80 23.28 -1.59
N ARG A 80 -4.09 23.11 -1.43
CA ARG A 80 -5.16 23.98 -1.94
C ARG A 80 -6.21 24.24 -0.86
N SER A 81 -7.04 25.23 -1.09
CA SER A 81 -8.20 25.48 -0.23
C SER A 81 -9.47 25.69 -1.06
N THR A 82 -10.59 25.39 -0.43
CA THR A 82 -11.94 25.66 -0.95
C THR A 82 -12.88 25.89 0.23
N THR A 83 -14.12 26.25 -0.08
CA THR A 83 -15.18 26.41 0.93
C THR A 83 -16.23 25.32 0.72
N LEU A 84 -16.62 24.65 1.79
CA LEU A 84 -17.62 23.60 1.80
C LEU A 84 -18.69 23.95 2.83
N THR A 85 -19.96 23.79 2.45
CA THR A 85 -21.11 23.94 3.34
C THR A 85 -21.77 22.57 3.50
N PRO A 86 -21.62 21.89 4.65
CA PRO A 86 -22.25 20.60 4.86
C PRO A 86 -23.76 20.71 4.90
N VAL A 87 -24.46 19.64 4.53
CA VAL A 87 -25.93 19.56 4.59
C VAL A 87 -26.36 18.52 5.62
N TRP A 88 -27.55 18.73 6.19
CA TRP A 88 -28.15 17.76 7.11
C TRP A 88 -28.70 16.58 6.31
N ASP A 89 -28.19 15.39 6.60
CA ASP A 89 -28.71 14.12 6.09
C ASP A 89 -29.71 13.57 7.11
N ALA A 90 -31.00 13.66 6.79
CA ALA A 90 -32.06 13.22 7.70
C ALA A 90 -32.07 11.69 7.90
N ALA A 91 -31.63 10.92 6.90
CA ALA A 91 -31.59 9.46 7.00
C ALA A 91 -30.45 8.99 7.93
N ALA A 92 -29.33 9.70 7.92
CA ALA A 92 -28.17 9.40 8.77
C ALA A 92 -28.17 10.20 10.07
N ALA A 93 -29.07 11.18 10.24
CA ALA A 93 -29.15 12.10 11.39
C ALA A 93 -27.82 12.78 11.71
N GLN A 94 -27.12 13.30 10.69
CA GLN A 94 -25.81 13.94 10.81
C GLN A 94 -25.53 14.94 9.69
N TRP A 95 -24.60 15.86 9.93
CA TRP A 95 -24.08 16.78 8.91
C TRP A 95 -23.11 16.03 7.98
N ARG A 96 -23.30 16.13 6.68
CA ARG A 96 -22.50 15.40 5.68
C ARG A 96 -22.06 16.31 4.53
N ALA A 97 -20.97 15.89 3.88
CA ALA A 97 -20.43 16.54 2.69
C ALA A 97 -20.64 15.75 1.40
N GLY A 98 -21.19 14.51 1.49
CA GLY A 98 -21.39 13.66 0.31
C GLY A 98 -20.12 13.06 -0.25
N MET A 99 -19.09 12.85 0.61
CA MET A 99 -17.84 12.18 0.25
C MET A 99 -17.59 10.97 1.15
N TRP A 100 -16.99 9.94 0.55
CA TRP A 100 -16.41 8.81 1.25
C TRP A 100 -14.93 9.05 1.45
N VAL A 101 -14.47 8.88 2.68
CA VAL A 101 -13.06 9.12 3.02
C VAL A 101 -12.42 7.90 3.66
N ARG A 102 -11.11 7.75 3.44
CA ARG A 102 -10.28 6.69 4.00
C ARG A 102 -9.06 7.33 4.66
N ASP A 103 -8.75 6.89 5.86
CA ASP A 103 -7.62 7.36 6.67
C ASP A 103 -6.53 6.29 6.86
N SER A 104 -6.82 5.06 6.46
CA SER A 104 -5.94 3.92 6.67
C SER A 104 -6.05 2.92 5.54
N SER A 105 -4.97 2.20 5.30
CA SER A 105 -4.91 1.07 4.40
C SER A 105 -4.23 -0.11 5.07
N ALA A 106 -4.71 -1.30 4.76
CA ALA A 106 -4.12 -2.55 5.22
C ALA A 106 -3.90 -3.49 4.02
N GLY A 107 -2.82 -4.23 4.08
CA GLY A 107 -2.48 -5.15 3.00
C GLY A 107 -1.45 -6.18 3.44
N VAL A 108 -1.08 -7.04 2.51
CA VAL A 108 -0.05 -8.06 2.69
C VAL A 108 1.10 -7.75 1.75
N GLY A 109 2.31 -7.90 2.25
CA GLY A 109 3.53 -7.74 1.49
C GLY A 109 4.60 -8.76 1.86
N THR A 110 5.74 -8.64 1.22
CA THR A 110 6.89 -9.52 1.48
C THR A 110 8.10 -8.70 1.91
N LEU A 111 8.72 -9.09 3.04
CA LEU A 111 10.00 -8.55 3.48
C LEU A 111 11.10 -9.01 2.53
N THR A 112 11.87 -8.04 2.03
CA THR A 112 13.02 -8.29 1.17
C THR A 112 14.22 -8.68 2.02
N PHE A 113 14.57 -7.85 2.99
CA PHE A 113 15.65 -8.11 3.94
C PHE A 113 15.40 -7.42 5.28
N VAL A 114 16.13 -7.87 6.28
CA VAL A 114 16.28 -7.22 7.58
C VAL A 114 17.77 -7.12 7.88
N ASP A 115 18.22 -5.95 8.31
CA ASP A 115 19.55 -5.75 8.90
C ASP A 115 19.40 -5.87 10.41
N PRO A 116 19.83 -6.98 11.02
CA PRO A 116 19.63 -7.23 12.45
C PRO A 116 20.51 -6.34 13.34
N GLU A 117 21.64 -5.84 12.83
CA GLU A 117 22.53 -4.96 13.60
C GLU A 117 21.94 -3.56 13.75
N LYS A 118 21.32 -3.05 12.69
CA LYS A 118 20.69 -1.72 12.68
C LYS A 118 19.23 -1.76 13.05
N GLY A 119 18.62 -2.94 13.12
CA GLY A 119 17.18 -3.10 13.36
C GLY A 119 16.33 -2.46 12.26
N VAL A 120 16.77 -2.48 11.00
CA VAL A 120 16.04 -1.93 9.86
C VAL A 120 15.56 -3.02 8.92
N PHE A 121 14.45 -2.76 8.24
CA PHE A 121 13.93 -3.66 7.21
C PHE A 121 13.60 -2.91 5.92
N ALA A 122 13.54 -3.67 4.82
CA ALA A 122 12.96 -3.25 3.56
C ALA A 122 11.98 -4.30 3.03
N GLY A 123 10.95 -3.84 2.33
CA GLY A 123 9.95 -4.71 1.71
C GLY A 123 9.25 -4.07 0.51
N LEU A 124 8.47 -4.86 -0.21
CA LEU A 124 7.63 -4.51 -1.36
C LEU A 124 8.40 -4.14 -2.63
N GLY A 125 9.43 -3.31 -2.58
CA GLY A 125 10.15 -2.81 -3.76
C GLY A 125 9.39 -1.79 -4.61
N HIS A 126 8.24 -1.32 -4.15
CA HIS A 126 7.42 -0.24 -4.71
C HIS A 126 6.64 0.46 -3.59
N PRO A 127 6.10 1.67 -3.79
CA PRO A 127 5.28 2.33 -2.77
C PRO A 127 3.97 1.57 -2.55
N ILE A 128 3.42 1.74 -1.36
CA ILE A 128 2.03 1.37 -1.08
C ILE A 128 1.15 2.50 -1.62
N SER A 129 0.25 2.12 -2.52
CA SER A 129 -0.73 3.02 -3.13
C SER A 129 -2.13 2.67 -2.68
N ASP A 130 -3.02 3.64 -2.69
CA ASP A 130 -4.44 3.42 -2.48
C ASP A 130 -5.04 2.65 -3.67
N GLY A 131 -5.82 1.60 -3.36
CA GLY A 131 -6.36 0.70 -4.38
C GLY A 131 -7.43 1.31 -5.29
N ASP A 132 -8.12 2.36 -4.83
CA ASP A 132 -9.19 3.00 -5.58
C ASP A 132 -8.68 4.16 -6.44
N THR A 133 -7.66 4.88 -5.97
CA THR A 133 -7.11 6.07 -6.65
C THR A 133 -5.79 5.79 -7.37
N GLY A 134 -5.07 4.74 -6.98
CA GLY A 134 -3.72 4.43 -7.47
C GLY A 134 -2.63 5.37 -6.95
N GLU A 135 -2.97 6.39 -6.17
CA GLU A 135 -2.01 7.34 -5.63
C GLU A 135 -1.21 6.75 -4.46
N SER A 136 0.07 7.09 -4.38
CA SER A 136 0.92 6.69 -3.26
C SER A 136 0.39 7.27 -1.95
N ILE A 137 0.29 6.42 -0.92
CA ILE A 137 -0.19 6.84 0.39
C ILE A 137 0.87 7.71 1.06
N ALA A 138 0.53 8.97 1.34
CA ALA A 138 1.36 9.84 2.14
C ALA A 138 1.37 9.37 3.60
N LEU A 139 2.51 8.90 4.04
CA LEU A 139 2.68 8.22 5.31
C LEU A 139 2.65 9.20 6.49
N ARG A 140 1.62 9.12 7.34
CA ARG A 140 1.62 9.71 8.70
C ARG A 140 2.29 8.75 9.69
N SER A 141 1.86 7.51 9.68
CA SER A 141 2.45 6.42 10.46
C SER A 141 2.14 5.07 9.79
N GLY A 142 2.97 4.08 10.06
CA GLY A 142 2.73 2.74 9.56
C GLY A 142 3.36 1.69 10.45
N GLU A 143 2.77 0.52 10.44
CA GLU A 143 3.20 -0.62 11.22
C GLU A 143 3.25 -1.88 10.36
N ILE A 144 4.18 -2.76 10.69
CA ILE A 144 4.20 -4.13 10.19
C ILE A 144 3.78 -5.07 11.30
N VAL A 145 2.94 -6.05 10.94
CA VAL A 145 2.40 -7.07 11.86
C VAL A 145 2.65 -8.47 11.31
N PRO A 146 2.70 -9.50 12.17
CA PRO A 146 2.79 -10.88 11.71
C PRO A 146 1.60 -11.24 10.83
N CYS A 147 1.87 -11.97 9.75
CA CYS A 147 0.87 -12.37 8.76
C CYS A 147 1.13 -13.79 8.26
N GLU A 148 0.08 -14.55 8.02
CA GLU A 148 0.11 -15.80 7.28
C GLU A 148 -0.61 -15.67 5.94
N ILE A 149 -0.14 -16.37 4.94
CA ILE A 149 -0.80 -16.47 3.64
C ILE A 149 -1.81 -17.63 3.70
N THR A 150 -3.08 -17.29 3.58
CA THR A 150 -4.20 -18.24 3.67
C THR A 150 -4.69 -18.75 2.32
N GLY A 151 -4.35 -18.04 1.24
CA GLY A 151 -4.78 -18.42 -0.11
C GLY A 151 -4.15 -17.57 -1.19
N CYS A 152 -4.50 -17.89 -2.44
CA CYS A 152 -4.07 -17.16 -3.62
C CYS A 152 -5.18 -17.18 -4.66
N SER A 153 -5.47 -16.01 -5.24
CA SER A 153 -6.18 -15.92 -6.51
C SER A 153 -5.14 -16.02 -7.63
N MET A 154 -5.31 -16.97 -8.55
CA MET A 154 -4.33 -17.16 -9.64
C MET A 154 -4.31 -15.97 -10.59
N GLY A 155 -3.11 -15.62 -11.06
CA GLY A 155 -2.93 -14.68 -12.15
C GLY A 155 -3.31 -15.31 -13.49
N THR A 156 -3.89 -14.49 -14.37
CA THR A 156 -4.19 -14.84 -15.76
C THR A 156 -3.70 -13.73 -16.65
N VAL A 157 -3.60 -13.98 -17.97
CA VAL A 157 -3.22 -12.94 -18.94
C VAL A 157 -4.16 -11.73 -18.82
N GLY A 158 -3.57 -10.55 -18.64
CA GLY A 158 -4.32 -9.29 -18.47
C GLY A 158 -4.89 -9.05 -17.07
N SER A 159 -4.73 -9.99 -16.12
CA SER A 159 -5.21 -9.83 -14.74
C SER A 159 -4.23 -10.44 -13.75
N PRO A 160 -3.53 -9.64 -12.95
CA PRO A 160 -2.66 -10.15 -11.91
C PRO A 160 -3.48 -10.87 -10.85
N GLY A 161 -2.97 -12.02 -10.35
CA GLY A 161 -3.52 -12.66 -9.17
C GLY A 161 -3.08 -11.97 -7.88
N GLU A 162 -3.55 -12.48 -6.74
CA GLU A 162 -3.31 -11.88 -5.44
C GLU A 162 -3.15 -12.94 -4.35
N LEU A 163 -2.17 -12.74 -3.45
CA LEU A 163 -2.06 -13.49 -2.20
C LEU A 163 -3.08 -12.95 -1.19
N LYS A 164 -3.81 -13.86 -0.57
CA LYS A 164 -4.73 -13.55 0.54
C LYS A 164 -4.03 -13.88 1.85
N GLY A 165 -3.97 -12.92 2.75
CA GLY A 165 -3.34 -13.08 4.05
C GLY A 165 -4.26 -12.74 5.20
N LYS A 166 -3.89 -13.24 6.38
CA LYS A 166 -4.55 -12.96 7.65
C LYS A 166 -3.50 -12.46 8.65
N PHE A 167 -3.80 -11.38 9.33
CA PHE A 167 -2.97 -10.87 10.43
C PHE A 167 -3.08 -11.82 11.62
N LEU A 168 -1.94 -12.27 12.13
CA LEU A 168 -1.88 -13.19 13.27
C LEU A 168 -1.97 -12.47 14.60
N SER A 169 -1.61 -11.19 14.62
CA SER A 169 -1.63 -10.34 15.81
C SER A 169 -1.89 -8.88 15.44
N ALA A 170 -2.48 -8.14 16.38
CA ALA A 170 -2.55 -6.68 16.30
C ALA A 170 -1.25 -5.99 16.72
N HIS A 171 -0.34 -6.72 17.41
CA HIS A 171 0.91 -6.16 17.90
C HIS A 171 1.90 -5.96 16.75
N ALA A 172 2.39 -4.72 16.65
CA ALA A 172 3.38 -4.37 15.65
C ALA A 172 4.75 -5.00 15.97
N ILE A 173 5.35 -5.63 14.97
CA ILE A 173 6.73 -6.14 15.00
C ILE A 173 7.73 -5.14 14.43
N GLY A 174 7.24 -4.04 13.86
CA GLY A 174 8.06 -2.94 13.35
C GLY A 174 7.22 -1.74 12.98
N SER A 175 7.91 -0.63 12.71
CA SER A 175 7.29 0.64 12.30
C SER A 175 7.79 1.03 10.92
N ILE A 176 6.88 1.39 10.02
CA ILE A 176 7.22 1.93 8.71
C ILE A 176 7.64 3.39 8.89
N ARG A 177 8.75 3.78 8.29
CA ARG A 177 9.31 5.13 8.32
C ARG A 177 9.22 5.84 6.98
N ILE A 178 9.33 5.06 5.90
CA ILE A 178 9.33 5.57 4.53
C ILE A 178 8.42 4.69 3.68
N ASN A 179 7.50 5.32 2.97
CA ASN A 179 6.77 4.75 1.84
C ASN A 179 7.29 5.46 0.59
N GLY A 180 8.24 4.88 -0.08
CA GLY A 180 8.98 5.51 -1.18
C GLY A 180 8.91 4.73 -2.48
N GLU A 181 9.39 5.32 -3.55
CA GLU A 181 9.37 4.73 -4.91
C GLU A 181 10.05 3.36 -5.00
N ASN A 182 11.05 3.09 -4.16
CA ASN A 182 11.80 1.84 -4.13
C ASN A 182 11.32 0.85 -3.08
N GLY A 183 10.16 1.13 -2.45
CA GLY A 183 9.57 0.26 -1.45
C GLY A 183 9.33 0.90 -0.09
N VAL A 184 9.06 0.03 0.86
CA VAL A 184 8.76 0.38 2.24
C VAL A 184 9.96 0.08 3.10
N TYR A 185 10.38 1.07 3.90
CA TYR A 185 11.51 0.96 4.81
C TYR A 185 11.07 1.32 6.22
N GLY A 186 11.68 0.67 7.21
CA GLY A 186 11.33 0.93 8.59
C GLY A 186 12.26 0.27 9.60
N THR A 187 11.83 0.30 10.86
CA THR A 187 12.58 -0.29 11.98
C THR A 187 11.82 -1.47 12.57
N THR A 188 12.54 -2.52 12.95
CA THR A 188 11.99 -3.70 13.62
C THR A 188 12.02 -3.51 15.13
N ARG A 189 11.00 -4.03 15.81
CA ARG A 189 10.92 -4.05 17.29
C ARG A 189 11.36 -5.38 17.89
N THR A 190 11.40 -6.43 17.05
CA THR A 190 11.77 -7.79 17.47
C THR A 190 12.93 -8.27 16.62
N GLY A 191 13.76 -9.13 17.19
CA GLY A 191 14.81 -9.82 16.45
C GLY A 191 14.21 -10.73 15.40
N PHE A 192 14.61 -10.55 14.16
CA PHE A 192 14.35 -11.51 13.10
C PHE A 192 15.46 -12.54 13.11
N SER A 193 15.09 -13.82 13.17
CA SER A 193 16.02 -14.92 12.95
C SER A 193 16.06 -15.26 11.47
N GLY A 194 17.23 -15.41 10.90
CA GLY A 194 17.38 -15.76 9.51
C GLY A 194 18.84 -15.93 9.12
N GLN A 195 19.05 -16.49 7.95
CA GLN A 195 20.38 -16.65 7.39
C GLN A 195 20.84 -15.31 6.81
N THR A 196 22.03 -14.86 7.20
CA THR A 196 22.69 -13.73 6.54
C THR A 196 23.11 -14.13 5.13
N MET A 197 22.99 -13.20 4.20
CA MET A 197 23.30 -13.44 2.79
C MET A 197 24.10 -12.27 2.23
N PRO A 198 25.18 -12.52 1.46
CA PRO A 198 25.91 -11.46 0.80
C PRO A 198 25.04 -10.80 -0.28
N VAL A 199 25.21 -9.50 -0.46
CA VAL A 199 24.57 -8.72 -1.53
C VAL A 199 25.53 -8.67 -2.73
N ALA A 200 25.00 -8.86 -3.93
CA ALA A 200 25.78 -8.67 -5.15
C ALA A 200 25.80 -7.19 -5.56
N PHE A 201 26.88 -6.77 -6.19
CA PHE A 201 26.91 -5.50 -6.90
C PHE A 201 26.13 -5.59 -8.21
N ALA A 202 25.62 -4.47 -8.73
CA ALA A 202 24.80 -4.45 -9.95
C ALA A 202 25.51 -5.09 -11.15
N GLN A 203 26.82 -4.89 -11.29
CA GLN A 203 27.65 -5.46 -12.37
C GLN A 203 27.91 -6.97 -12.24
N GLU A 204 27.56 -7.58 -11.11
CA GLU A 204 27.70 -9.03 -10.89
C GLU A 204 26.40 -9.78 -11.27
N VAL A 205 25.33 -9.06 -11.57
CA VAL A 205 24.03 -9.64 -11.93
C VAL A 205 24.05 -10.02 -13.40
N GLU A 206 23.70 -11.28 -13.71
CA GLU A 206 23.73 -11.83 -15.05
C GLU A 206 22.37 -12.38 -15.47
N THR A 207 22.10 -12.42 -16.78
CA THR A 207 20.97 -13.17 -17.30
C THR A 207 21.20 -14.67 -17.08
N GLY A 208 20.12 -15.41 -16.77
CA GLY A 208 20.23 -16.83 -16.52
C GLY A 208 19.43 -17.30 -15.31
N ASN A 209 19.82 -18.43 -14.76
CA ASN A 209 19.12 -19.05 -13.64
C ASN A 209 19.26 -18.23 -12.37
N ALA A 210 18.16 -18.10 -11.67
CA ALA A 210 18.05 -17.42 -10.38
C ALA A 210 16.94 -18.07 -9.53
N GLN A 211 16.77 -17.60 -8.32
CA GLN A 211 15.75 -18.07 -7.40
C GLN A 211 15.04 -16.88 -6.77
N ILE A 212 13.79 -17.07 -6.35
CA ILE A 212 13.10 -16.15 -5.46
C ILE A 212 12.75 -16.83 -4.16
N LEU A 213 12.79 -16.08 -3.07
CA LEU A 213 12.25 -16.53 -1.79
C LEU A 213 10.86 -15.91 -1.63
N ALA A 214 9.81 -16.71 -1.70
CA ALA A 214 8.44 -16.25 -1.57
C ALA A 214 7.63 -17.15 -0.64
N THR A 215 6.65 -16.56 0.02
CA THR A 215 5.67 -17.29 0.81
C THR A 215 4.31 -17.21 0.11
N VAL A 216 3.83 -18.35 -0.38
CA VAL A 216 2.53 -18.46 -1.08
C VAL A 216 1.53 -19.31 -0.30
N ALA A 217 1.92 -19.76 0.89
CA ALA A 217 1.07 -20.43 1.89
C ALA A 217 1.75 -20.43 3.26
N GLY A 218 0.97 -20.18 4.33
CA GLY A 218 1.48 -20.13 5.69
C GLY A 218 2.42 -18.95 5.91
N GLU A 219 3.45 -19.15 6.73
CA GLU A 219 4.37 -18.09 7.16
C GLU A 219 5.80 -18.31 6.63
N THR A 220 6.12 -19.50 6.16
CA THR A 220 7.49 -19.90 5.84
C THR A 220 7.84 -19.66 4.38
N PRO A 221 8.88 -18.86 4.09
CA PRO A 221 9.38 -18.69 2.73
C PRO A 221 9.88 -20.00 2.13
N ARG A 222 9.63 -20.17 0.84
CA ARG A 222 10.18 -21.25 0.03
C ARG A 222 10.96 -20.69 -1.14
N THR A 223 11.93 -21.46 -1.60
CA THR A 223 12.72 -21.16 -2.80
C THR A 223 11.98 -21.62 -4.04
N TYR A 224 11.86 -20.74 -5.03
CA TYR A 224 11.29 -21.05 -6.33
C TYR A 224 12.26 -20.66 -7.44
N HIS A 225 12.33 -21.45 -8.49
CA HIS A 225 13.22 -21.23 -9.62
C HIS A 225 12.63 -20.18 -10.57
N VAL A 226 13.48 -19.24 -10.94
CA VAL A 226 13.18 -18.19 -11.92
C VAL A 226 14.35 -18.05 -12.89
N ARG A 227 14.14 -17.30 -13.95
CA ARG A 227 15.18 -16.92 -14.92
C ARG A 227 15.19 -15.41 -15.08
N ILE A 228 16.34 -14.80 -14.93
CA ILE A 228 16.58 -13.42 -15.33
C ILE A 228 16.75 -13.40 -16.85
N GLU A 229 15.78 -12.84 -17.57
CA GLU A 229 15.78 -12.84 -19.02
C GLU A 229 16.42 -11.61 -19.60
N LYS A 230 16.29 -10.49 -18.92
CA LYS A 230 16.81 -9.20 -19.38
C LYS A 230 17.25 -8.35 -18.19
N ILE A 231 18.36 -7.64 -18.38
CA ILE A 231 18.85 -6.60 -17.48
C ILE A 231 18.94 -5.32 -18.31
N SER A 232 18.53 -4.18 -17.76
CA SER A 232 18.51 -2.89 -18.44
C SER A 232 18.82 -1.77 -17.46
N ASP A 233 19.63 -0.82 -17.84
CA ASP A 233 19.97 0.36 -17.04
C ASP A 233 19.00 1.54 -17.27
N ALA A 234 17.96 1.35 -18.11
CA ALA A 234 17.05 2.42 -18.48
C ALA A 234 16.18 2.92 -17.32
N ASP A 235 15.76 2.02 -16.40
CA ASP A 235 15.03 2.36 -15.18
C ASP A 235 15.59 1.51 -14.03
N PRO A 236 16.31 2.09 -13.09
CA PRO A 236 16.91 1.34 -11.99
C PRO A 236 15.89 0.64 -11.07
N ARG A 237 14.59 1.03 -11.14
CA ARG A 237 13.50 0.41 -10.37
C ARG A 237 12.92 -0.82 -11.08
N ARG A 238 13.13 -0.95 -12.40
CA ARG A 238 12.62 -2.03 -13.25
C ARG A 238 13.73 -2.54 -14.15
N ASN A 239 14.90 -2.73 -13.58
CA ASN A 239 16.12 -3.06 -14.32
C ASN A 239 16.21 -4.54 -14.73
N MET A 240 15.39 -5.43 -14.18
CA MET A 240 15.39 -6.86 -14.48
C MET A 240 14.02 -7.35 -14.94
N VAL A 241 13.98 -8.15 -15.98
CA VAL A 241 12.82 -8.98 -16.37
C VAL A 241 13.07 -10.39 -15.89
N VAL A 242 12.18 -10.88 -15.02
CA VAL A 242 12.30 -12.21 -14.39
C VAL A 242 11.11 -13.07 -14.78
N ARG A 243 11.37 -14.27 -15.28
CA ARG A 243 10.36 -15.26 -15.63
C ARG A 243 10.33 -16.38 -14.60
N VAL A 244 9.17 -16.73 -14.12
CA VAL A 244 8.96 -17.92 -13.29
C VAL A 244 9.08 -19.15 -14.17
N VAL A 245 9.95 -20.09 -13.77
CA VAL A 245 10.12 -21.41 -14.42
C VAL A 245 9.80 -22.57 -13.49
N ASP A 246 9.53 -22.27 -12.22
CA ASP A 246 9.16 -23.24 -11.20
C ASP A 246 7.74 -23.75 -11.42
N LYS A 247 7.60 -25.05 -11.68
CA LYS A 247 6.29 -25.69 -11.95
C LYS A 247 5.34 -25.62 -10.75
N ALA A 248 5.86 -25.75 -9.53
CA ALA A 248 5.02 -25.73 -8.33
C ALA A 248 4.43 -24.34 -8.09
N LEU A 249 5.24 -23.29 -8.30
CA LEU A 249 4.77 -21.92 -8.23
C LEU A 249 3.75 -21.61 -9.33
N LEU A 250 4.05 -21.96 -10.59
CA LEU A 250 3.13 -21.77 -11.71
C LEU A 250 1.79 -22.45 -11.50
N THR A 251 1.78 -23.69 -11.01
CA THR A 251 0.55 -24.44 -10.72
C THR A 251 -0.28 -23.77 -9.63
N ARG A 252 0.38 -23.13 -8.64
CA ARG A 252 -0.29 -22.55 -7.48
C ARG A 252 -0.78 -21.14 -7.72
N THR A 253 0.01 -20.30 -8.39
CA THR A 253 -0.23 -18.87 -8.51
C THR A 253 -0.41 -18.38 -9.95
N GLY A 254 -0.08 -19.19 -10.95
CA GLY A 254 -0.05 -18.80 -12.36
C GLY A 254 1.17 -17.97 -12.77
N GLY A 255 1.98 -17.54 -11.80
CA GLY A 255 3.15 -16.67 -11.98
C GLY A 255 3.43 -15.83 -10.75
N ILE A 256 4.02 -14.65 -10.95
CA ILE A 256 4.11 -13.64 -9.88
C ILE A 256 2.74 -13.02 -9.69
N VAL A 257 2.30 -12.87 -8.44
CA VAL A 257 1.00 -12.29 -8.06
C VAL A 257 1.19 -11.16 -7.05
N GLN A 258 0.18 -10.32 -6.89
CA GLN A 258 0.17 -9.26 -5.88
C GLN A 258 0.38 -9.86 -4.48
N GLY A 259 1.16 -9.19 -3.64
CA GLY A 259 1.62 -9.69 -2.34
C GLY A 259 2.99 -10.38 -2.39
N MET A 260 3.46 -10.85 -3.57
CA MET A 260 4.84 -11.33 -3.74
C MET A 260 5.86 -10.20 -3.93
N SER A 261 5.42 -8.97 -4.09
CA SER A 261 6.30 -7.79 -4.16
C SER A 261 7.19 -7.71 -2.93
N GLY A 262 8.49 -7.51 -3.14
CA GLY A 262 9.53 -7.59 -2.10
C GLY A 262 10.20 -8.97 -2.00
N SER A 263 9.69 -10.01 -2.65
CA SER A 263 10.36 -11.33 -2.63
C SER A 263 11.81 -11.21 -3.11
N PRO A 264 12.81 -11.59 -2.27
CA PRO A 264 14.22 -11.49 -2.64
C PRO A 264 14.53 -12.35 -3.86
N ILE A 265 15.32 -11.81 -4.77
CA ILE A 265 15.87 -12.52 -5.94
C ILE A 265 17.31 -12.89 -5.60
N LEU A 266 17.63 -14.16 -5.75
CA LEU A 266 18.94 -14.73 -5.45
C LEU A 266 19.58 -15.28 -6.69
N GLN A 267 20.86 -14.99 -6.88
CA GLN A 267 21.70 -15.56 -7.93
C GLN A 267 23.07 -15.90 -7.34
N ASN A 268 23.58 -17.10 -7.60
CA ASN A 268 24.88 -17.56 -7.11
C ASN A 268 25.07 -17.40 -5.59
N GLY A 269 23.98 -17.60 -4.80
CA GLY A 269 24.01 -17.47 -3.34
C GLY A 269 24.06 -16.04 -2.82
N ARG A 270 23.80 -15.02 -3.66
CA ARG A 270 23.80 -13.61 -3.30
C ARG A 270 22.42 -12.97 -3.56
N LEU A 271 22.06 -11.99 -2.76
CA LEU A 271 20.89 -11.14 -3.01
C LEU A 271 21.20 -10.19 -4.16
N VAL A 272 20.44 -10.29 -5.24
CA VAL A 272 20.62 -9.47 -6.46
C VAL A 272 19.50 -8.47 -6.69
N GLY A 273 18.39 -8.58 -5.99
CA GLY A 273 17.26 -7.68 -6.13
C GLY A 273 16.00 -8.20 -5.45
N ALA A 274 14.87 -7.61 -5.79
CA ALA A 274 13.55 -8.01 -5.30
C ALA A 274 12.51 -7.96 -6.42
N VAL A 275 11.50 -8.78 -6.31
CA VAL A 275 10.29 -8.70 -7.15
C VAL A 275 9.55 -7.41 -6.83
N THR A 276 9.19 -6.63 -7.86
CA THR A 276 8.51 -5.34 -7.69
C THR A 276 7.16 -5.29 -8.38
N HIS A 277 7.11 -5.62 -9.67
CA HIS A 277 5.93 -5.48 -10.51
C HIS A 277 5.65 -6.77 -11.26
N VAL A 278 4.39 -6.98 -11.60
CA VAL A 278 3.92 -8.09 -12.44
C VAL A 278 3.73 -7.59 -13.86
N LEU A 279 4.23 -8.36 -14.85
CA LEU A 279 3.87 -8.19 -16.24
C LEU A 279 2.74 -9.18 -16.55
N VAL A 280 1.61 -8.67 -16.97
CA VAL A 280 0.39 -9.44 -17.31
C VAL A 280 -0.01 -9.30 -18.77
#